data_31ce64f635b16ef62910c5a3d4b51256
#
_entry.id   31ce64f635b16ef62910c5a3d4b51256
#
_cell.length_a   1.000
_cell.length_b   1.000
_cell.length_c   1.000
_cell.angle_alpha   90.00
_cell.angle_beta   90.00
_cell.angle_gamma   90.00
#
_symmetry.space_group_name_H-M   'P 1'
#
loop_
_entity.id
_entity.type
_entity.pdbx_description
1 polymer ?
#
loop_
_entity_poly.entity_id
_entity_poly.type
_entity_poly.pdbx_seq_one_letter_code
_entity_poly.pdbx_strand_id
1 'polypeptide(L)'
;MSDQHTIDAALAGDQAAWDALVARFSGRLWSVVRAYGLSAADAADAVQGTWLRLVENLHTIRDPDRIGSWLLTTARREASLLSRRNRGERLIADPAATEHADSGPPRAGHVHPDPALTVLSADEGRRLWRAVEAMHEPCRSLLLLMATAPDAGVHQLAGRLGMPSGSYGPTRGRCLNRLRTMLTAQEAQP
;
A
#
# COMPACT_ATOMS: atom_id res chain seq x y z
N MET A 1 7.26 23.70 2.92
CA MET A 1 6.26 23.77 4.02
C MET A 1 6.41 22.50 4.83
N SER A 2 6.53 22.58 6.15
CA SER A 2 6.63 21.37 6.99
C SER A 2 5.27 20.67 7.05
N ASP A 3 5.27 19.35 7.20
CA ASP A 3 4.04 18.54 7.31
C ASP A 3 3.16 19.02 8.48
N GLN A 4 3.77 19.52 9.56
CA GLN A 4 3.07 20.13 10.69
C GLN A 4 2.18 21.31 10.26
N HIS A 5 2.73 22.26 9.52
CA HIS A 5 1.98 23.43 9.09
C HIS A 5 0.77 23.06 8.20
N THR A 6 0.94 22.08 7.32
CA THR A 6 -0.16 21.59 6.46
C THR A 6 -1.25 20.91 7.30
N ILE A 7 -0.89 20.14 8.33
CA ILE A 7 -1.87 19.50 9.22
C ILE A 7 -2.60 20.52 10.06
N ASP A 8 -1.89 21.49 10.63
CA ASP A 8 -2.50 22.54 11.46
C ASP A 8 -3.49 23.39 10.64
N ALA A 9 -3.13 23.72 9.39
CA ALA A 9 -4.02 24.42 8.47
C ALA A 9 -5.24 23.57 8.08
N ALA A 10 -5.06 22.28 7.81
CA ALA A 10 -6.15 21.36 7.51
C ALA A 10 -7.12 21.21 8.71
N LEU A 11 -6.60 21.15 9.94
CA LEU A 11 -7.39 21.15 11.17
C LEU A 11 -8.18 22.47 11.36
N ALA A 12 -7.61 23.58 10.91
CA ALA A 12 -8.30 24.88 10.91
C ALA A 12 -9.35 25.02 9.77
N GLY A 13 -9.52 23.99 8.92
CA GLY A 13 -10.49 23.98 7.82
C GLY A 13 -9.97 24.61 6.52
N ASP A 14 -8.67 24.81 6.39
CA ASP A 14 -8.07 25.33 5.16
C ASP A 14 -8.17 24.31 4.02
N GLN A 15 -8.95 24.67 2.99
CA GLN A 15 -9.16 23.83 1.82
C GLN A 15 -7.86 23.58 1.03
N ALA A 16 -6.98 24.58 0.91
CA ALA A 16 -5.73 24.42 0.18
C ALA A 16 -4.79 23.42 0.86
N ALA A 17 -4.80 23.34 2.19
CA ALA A 17 -4.07 22.35 2.95
C ALA A 17 -4.62 20.94 2.70
N TRP A 18 -5.94 20.77 2.64
CA TRP A 18 -6.58 19.50 2.27
C TRP A 18 -6.23 19.08 0.84
N ASP A 19 -6.30 19.99 -0.12
CA ASP A 19 -5.97 19.74 -1.52
C ASP A 19 -4.51 19.28 -1.66
N ALA A 20 -3.59 19.88 -0.91
CA ALA A 20 -2.19 19.49 -0.87
C ALA A 20 -1.99 18.07 -0.30
N LEU A 21 -2.70 17.69 0.76
CA LEU A 21 -2.69 16.34 1.31
C LEU A 21 -3.23 15.32 0.28
N VAL A 22 -4.37 15.64 -0.35
CA VAL A 22 -4.98 14.79 -1.36
C VAL A 22 -4.04 14.61 -2.56
N ALA A 23 -3.48 15.67 -3.11
CA ALA A 23 -2.53 15.61 -4.23
C ALA A 23 -1.31 14.75 -3.89
N ARG A 24 -0.77 14.88 -2.68
CA ARG A 24 0.43 14.16 -2.23
C ARG A 24 0.21 12.67 -2.02
N PHE A 25 -0.94 12.25 -1.49
CA PHE A 25 -1.13 10.87 -1.03
C PHE A 25 -2.06 10.03 -1.90
N SER A 26 -2.96 10.61 -2.71
CA SER A 26 -3.95 9.85 -3.49
C SER A 26 -3.34 8.79 -4.38
N GLY A 27 -2.28 9.11 -5.12
CA GLY A 27 -1.62 8.14 -6.00
C GLY A 27 -1.09 6.90 -5.24
N ARG A 28 -0.54 7.11 -4.03
CA ARG A 28 -0.04 6.03 -3.17
C ARG A 28 -1.18 5.20 -2.58
N LEU A 29 -2.28 5.84 -2.17
CA LEU A 29 -3.47 5.16 -1.67
C LEU A 29 -4.08 4.28 -2.76
N TRP A 30 -4.26 4.81 -3.96
CA TRP A 30 -4.72 4.06 -5.12
C TRP A 30 -3.85 2.83 -5.41
N SER A 31 -2.54 2.98 -5.44
CA SER A 31 -1.60 1.87 -5.68
C SER A 31 -1.74 0.76 -4.65
N VAL A 32 -1.88 1.13 -3.37
CA VAL A 32 -2.06 0.17 -2.28
C VAL A 32 -3.39 -0.55 -2.38
N VAL A 33 -4.49 0.18 -2.56
CA VAL A 33 -5.85 -0.37 -2.59
C VAL A 33 -6.02 -1.34 -3.76
N ARG A 34 -5.48 -1.00 -4.92
CA ARG A 34 -5.57 -1.83 -6.13
C ARG A 34 -4.80 -3.14 -6.03
N ALA A 35 -3.76 -3.21 -5.22
CA ALA A 35 -3.03 -4.46 -4.97
C ALA A 35 -3.92 -5.55 -4.32
N TYR A 36 -5.10 -5.19 -3.78
CA TYR A 36 -6.06 -6.13 -3.22
C TYR A 36 -7.02 -6.77 -4.25
N GLY A 37 -6.86 -6.47 -5.53
CA GLY A 37 -7.69 -7.04 -6.61
C GLY A 37 -9.15 -6.55 -6.59
N LEU A 38 -9.40 -5.39 -6.03
CA LEU A 38 -10.70 -4.74 -6.00
C LEU A 38 -11.11 -4.23 -7.38
N SER A 39 -12.42 -4.15 -7.63
CA SER A 39 -12.97 -3.42 -8.76
C SER A 39 -12.59 -1.93 -8.70
N ALA A 40 -12.72 -1.20 -9.80
CA ALA A 40 -12.46 0.24 -9.80
C ALA A 40 -13.39 1.00 -8.82
N ALA A 41 -14.66 0.58 -8.73
CA ALA A 41 -15.63 1.16 -7.81
C ALA A 41 -15.25 0.89 -6.34
N ASP A 42 -14.99 -0.38 -5.99
CA ASP A 42 -14.59 -0.74 -4.63
C ASP A 42 -13.26 -0.08 -4.22
N ALA A 43 -12.34 0.07 -5.18
CA ALA A 43 -11.08 0.77 -4.93
C ALA A 43 -11.31 2.26 -4.64
N ALA A 44 -12.23 2.91 -5.38
CA ALA A 44 -12.65 4.29 -5.11
C ALA A 44 -13.27 4.40 -3.71
N ASP A 45 -14.15 3.48 -3.34
CA ASP A 45 -14.79 3.45 -2.02
C ASP A 45 -13.76 3.28 -0.89
N ALA A 46 -12.77 2.38 -1.07
CA ALA A 46 -11.69 2.20 -0.09
C ALA A 46 -10.83 3.46 0.08
N VAL A 47 -10.50 4.14 -1.02
CA VAL A 47 -9.74 5.40 -0.98
C VAL A 47 -10.57 6.50 -0.31
N GLN A 48 -11.84 6.64 -0.67
CA GLN A 48 -12.74 7.61 -0.06
C GLN A 48 -12.94 7.34 1.43
N GLY A 49 -13.16 6.07 1.82
CA GLY A 49 -13.25 5.67 3.23
C GLY A 49 -11.98 6.02 4.01
N THR A 50 -10.81 5.89 3.39
CA THR A 50 -9.54 6.28 3.99
C THR A 50 -9.48 7.78 4.27
N TRP A 51 -9.93 8.63 3.34
CA TRP A 51 -9.99 10.07 3.53
C TRP A 51 -11.00 10.49 4.59
N LEU A 52 -12.18 9.87 4.61
CA LEU A 52 -13.18 10.13 5.66
C LEU A 52 -12.63 9.82 7.05
N ARG A 53 -11.93 8.68 7.20
CA ARG A 53 -11.27 8.35 8.47
C ARG A 53 -10.17 9.33 8.84
N LEU A 54 -9.46 9.91 7.86
CA LEU A 54 -8.50 10.96 8.16
C LEU A 54 -9.20 12.19 8.71
N VAL A 55 -10.29 12.65 8.09
CA VAL A 55 -11.08 13.80 8.58
C VAL A 55 -11.51 13.58 10.04
N GLU A 56 -12.04 12.39 10.35
CA GLU A 56 -12.50 12.04 11.69
C GLU A 56 -11.37 11.99 12.73
N ASN A 57 -10.16 11.60 12.32
CA ASN A 57 -9.07 11.28 13.25
C ASN A 57 -7.87 12.22 13.14
N LEU A 58 -7.89 13.23 12.27
CA LEU A 58 -6.75 14.11 12.04
C LEU A 58 -6.25 14.75 13.35
N HIS A 59 -7.18 15.13 14.23
CA HIS A 59 -6.88 15.73 15.54
C HIS A 59 -6.14 14.78 16.51
N THR A 60 -6.16 13.47 16.25
CA THR A 60 -5.47 12.46 17.08
C THR A 60 -4.03 12.20 16.63
N ILE A 61 -3.66 12.65 15.43
CA ILE A 61 -2.34 12.44 14.85
C ILE A 61 -1.36 13.46 15.47
N ARG A 62 -0.59 12.98 16.45
CA ARG A 62 0.36 13.83 17.20
C ARG A 62 1.66 14.09 16.44
N ASP A 63 2.01 13.23 15.50
CA ASP A 63 3.27 13.26 14.75
C ASP A 63 2.94 13.41 13.25
N PRO A 64 3.17 14.60 12.68
CA PRO A 64 2.90 14.90 11.28
C PRO A 64 3.60 13.99 10.29
N ASP A 65 4.82 13.56 10.62
CA ASP A 65 5.62 12.69 9.76
C ASP A 65 4.99 11.30 9.63
N ARG A 66 4.06 10.95 10.51
CA ARG A 66 3.34 9.66 10.49
C ARG A 66 2.05 9.68 9.69
N ILE A 67 1.59 10.82 9.19
CA ILE A 67 0.31 10.89 8.45
C ILE A 67 0.33 9.95 7.23
N GLY A 68 1.44 9.91 6.50
CA GLY A 68 1.58 9.03 5.34
C GLY A 68 1.49 7.55 5.71
N SER A 69 2.17 7.13 6.78
CA SER A 69 2.11 5.74 7.25
C SER A 69 0.74 5.37 7.81
N TRP A 70 0.07 6.31 8.47
CA TRP A 70 -1.30 6.15 8.98
C TRP A 70 -2.29 5.97 7.83
N LEU A 71 -2.23 6.84 6.82
CA LEU A 71 -3.07 6.75 5.61
C LEU A 71 -2.89 5.41 4.89
N LEU A 72 -1.66 4.99 4.64
CA LEU A 72 -1.38 3.72 3.97
C LEU A 72 -1.87 2.51 4.77
N THR A 73 -1.75 2.54 6.10
CA THR A 73 -2.25 1.49 6.97
C THR A 73 -3.78 1.44 6.95
N THR A 74 -4.43 2.60 7.00
CA THR A 74 -5.89 2.71 6.94
C THR A 74 -6.41 2.24 5.58
N ALA A 75 -5.79 2.65 4.47
CA ALA A 75 -6.17 2.20 3.12
C ALA A 75 -6.08 0.67 2.95
N ARG A 76 -5.04 0.04 3.51
CA ARG A 76 -4.92 -1.42 3.53
C ARG A 76 -6.06 -2.09 4.29
N ARG A 77 -6.46 -1.54 5.41
CA ARG A 77 -7.58 -2.07 6.22
C ARG A 77 -8.90 -1.96 5.46
N GLU A 78 -9.19 -0.79 4.87
CA GLU A 78 -10.39 -0.59 4.06
C GLU A 78 -10.42 -1.57 2.86
N ALA A 79 -9.34 -1.66 2.11
CA ALA A 79 -9.22 -2.58 0.98
C ALA A 79 -9.38 -4.05 1.39
N SER A 80 -8.77 -4.45 2.52
CA SER A 80 -8.89 -5.80 3.05
C SER A 80 -10.33 -6.15 3.47
N LEU A 81 -11.05 -5.20 4.09
CA LEU A 81 -12.45 -5.38 4.47
C LEU A 81 -13.34 -5.58 3.24
N LEU A 82 -13.22 -4.72 2.23
CA LEU A 82 -13.98 -4.83 0.99
C LEU A 82 -13.64 -6.12 0.22
N SER A 83 -12.36 -6.48 0.14
CA SER A 83 -11.94 -7.74 -0.52
C SER A 83 -12.51 -8.98 0.18
N ARG A 84 -12.62 -8.97 1.51
CA ARG A 84 -13.25 -10.06 2.26
C ARG A 84 -14.76 -10.10 2.05
N ARG A 85 -15.42 -8.95 2.07
CA ARG A 85 -16.85 -8.85 1.81
C ARG A 85 -17.20 -9.38 0.43
N ASN A 86 -16.50 -8.94 -0.60
CA ASN A 86 -16.73 -9.37 -1.98
C ASN A 86 -16.50 -10.88 -2.17
N ARG A 87 -15.55 -11.47 -1.44
CA ARG A 87 -15.33 -12.93 -1.43
C ARG A 87 -16.49 -13.66 -0.75
N GLY A 88 -16.97 -13.15 0.37
CA GLY A 88 -18.13 -13.71 1.06
C GLY A 88 -19.39 -13.67 0.21
N GLU A 89 -19.66 -12.56 -0.47
CA GLU A 89 -20.79 -12.41 -1.38
C GLU A 89 -20.69 -13.35 -2.58
N ARG A 90 -19.51 -13.57 -3.15
CA ARG A 90 -19.29 -14.54 -4.24
C ARG A 90 -19.52 -15.99 -3.80
N LEU A 91 -19.09 -16.36 -2.60
CA LEU A 91 -19.33 -17.70 -2.04
C LEU A 91 -20.82 -17.97 -1.78
N ILE A 92 -21.59 -16.94 -1.45
CA ILE A 92 -23.06 -17.05 -1.27
C ILE A 92 -23.75 -17.15 -2.63
N ALA A 93 -23.27 -16.43 -3.64
CA ALA A 93 -23.84 -16.40 -4.97
C ALA A 93 -23.52 -17.66 -5.80
N ASP A 94 -22.38 -18.30 -5.57
CA ASP A 94 -21.96 -19.53 -6.24
C ASP A 94 -21.20 -20.47 -5.27
N PRO A 95 -21.91 -21.37 -4.59
CA PRO A 95 -21.30 -22.33 -3.66
C PRO A 95 -20.34 -23.31 -4.33
N ALA A 96 -20.42 -23.50 -5.65
CA ALA A 96 -19.54 -24.41 -6.40
C ALA A 96 -18.16 -23.77 -6.72
N ALA A 97 -17.99 -22.47 -6.53
CA ALA A 97 -16.73 -21.78 -6.76
C ALA A 97 -15.63 -22.12 -5.74
N THR A 98 -15.90 -22.96 -4.76
CA THR A 98 -14.96 -23.36 -3.70
C THR A 98 -13.82 -24.27 -4.16
N GLU A 99 -13.94 -24.93 -5.30
CA GLU A 99 -12.91 -25.91 -5.73
C GLU A 99 -11.68 -25.28 -6.42
N HIS A 100 -11.69 -23.99 -6.72
CA HIS A 100 -10.59 -23.29 -7.40
C HIS A 100 -10.14 -22.02 -6.69
N ALA A 101 -10.34 -21.94 -5.38
CA ALA A 101 -9.70 -20.90 -4.56
C ALA A 101 -8.21 -21.23 -4.39
N ASP A 102 -7.51 -21.20 -5.53
CA ASP A 102 -6.05 -21.19 -5.55
C ASP A 102 -5.59 -19.97 -4.73
N SER A 103 -4.85 -20.26 -3.66
CA SER A 103 -4.28 -19.27 -2.74
C SER A 103 -3.12 -18.49 -3.37
N GLY A 104 -3.17 -18.29 -4.67
CA GLY A 104 -2.24 -17.45 -5.43
C GLY A 104 -2.46 -15.97 -5.12
N PRO A 105 -1.42 -15.15 -5.23
CA PRO A 105 -1.54 -13.72 -5.09
C PRO A 105 -2.59 -13.19 -6.08
N PRO A 106 -3.41 -12.19 -5.70
CA PRO A 106 -4.43 -11.63 -6.58
C PRO A 106 -3.76 -11.19 -7.88
N ARG A 107 -4.20 -11.81 -9.00
CA ARG A 107 -3.74 -11.42 -10.33
C ARG A 107 -4.08 -9.94 -10.51
N ALA A 108 -3.06 -9.13 -10.76
CA ALA A 108 -3.22 -7.72 -11.09
C ALA A 108 -4.12 -7.59 -12.32
N GLY A 109 -5.39 -7.34 -12.09
CA GLY A 109 -6.33 -6.99 -13.14
C GLY A 109 -5.83 -5.71 -13.81
N HIS A 110 -5.76 -5.71 -15.13
CA HIS A 110 -5.40 -4.55 -15.92
C HIS A 110 -6.43 -3.45 -15.66
N VAL A 111 -6.03 -2.43 -14.94
CA VAL A 111 -6.86 -1.26 -14.67
C VAL A 111 -6.24 -0.10 -15.40
N HIS A 112 -7.03 0.53 -16.24
CA HIS A 112 -6.68 1.82 -16.84
C HIS A 112 -6.65 2.88 -15.74
N PRO A 113 -5.50 3.49 -15.46
CA PRO A 113 -5.40 4.61 -14.55
C PRO A 113 -5.78 5.89 -15.27
N ASP A 114 -6.25 6.89 -14.51
CA ASP A 114 -6.39 8.26 -14.98
C ASP A 114 -5.04 8.72 -15.58
N PRO A 115 -4.99 9.15 -16.86
CA PRO A 115 -3.74 9.44 -17.54
C PRO A 115 -2.89 10.54 -16.88
N ALA A 116 -3.51 11.51 -16.23
CA ALA A 116 -2.81 12.66 -15.64
C ALA A 116 -2.10 12.33 -14.31
N LEU A 117 -2.68 11.44 -13.49
CA LEU A 117 -2.08 10.97 -12.23
C LEU A 117 -1.14 9.77 -12.42
N THR A 118 -1.22 9.14 -13.59
CA THR A 118 -0.54 7.87 -13.89
C THR A 118 0.90 8.07 -14.32
N VAL A 119 1.26 9.19 -14.93
CA VAL A 119 2.59 9.32 -15.54
C VAL A 119 3.70 9.38 -14.49
N LEU A 120 3.55 10.13 -13.42
CA LEU A 120 4.57 10.21 -12.36
C LEU A 120 4.59 8.96 -11.46
N SER A 121 3.42 8.43 -11.08
CA SER A 121 3.35 7.25 -10.21
C SER A 121 3.65 5.94 -10.94
N ALA A 122 3.37 5.84 -12.25
CA ALA A 122 3.66 4.65 -13.03
C ALA A 122 5.17 4.48 -13.27
N ASP A 123 5.91 5.58 -13.41
CA ASP A 123 7.36 5.52 -13.57
C ASP A 123 8.06 5.18 -12.27
N GLU A 124 7.69 5.83 -11.17
CA GLU A 124 8.16 5.47 -9.82
C GLU A 124 7.82 4.00 -9.48
N GLY A 125 6.62 3.55 -9.81
CA GLY A 125 6.22 2.16 -9.63
C GLY A 125 7.06 1.18 -10.46
N ARG A 126 7.34 1.49 -11.72
CA ARG A 126 8.22 0.68 -12.59
C ARG A 126 9.66 0.66 -12.07
N ARG A 127 10.18 1.78 -11.58
CA ARG A 127 11.53 1.88 -10.98
C ARG A 127 11.61 1.02 -9.72
N LEU A 128 10.62 1.12 -8.84
CA LEU A 128 10.53 0.31 -7.62
C LEU A 128 10.53 -1.19 -7.96
N TRP A 129 9.68 -1.63 -8.90
CA TRP A 129 9.59 -3.03 -9.30
C TRP A 129 10.87 -3.56 -9.89
N ARG A 130 11.51 -2.80 -10.79
CA ARG A 130 12.83 -3.18 -11.33
C ARG A 130 13.89 -3.30 -10.22
N ALA A 131 13.88 -2.40 -9.25
CA ALA A 131 14.78 -2.48 -8.11
C ALA A 131 14.53 -3.74 -7.26
N VAL A 132 13.26 -4.09 -6.99
CA VAL A 132 12.90 -5.29 -6.23
C VAL A 132 13.27 -6.57 -7.02
N GLU A 133 13.02 -6.61 -8.32
CA GLU A 133 13.38 -7.73 -9.20
C GLU A 133 14.89 -7.96 -9.27
N ALA A 134 15.69 -6.90 -9.24
CA ALA A 134 17.14 -6.96 -9.22
C ALA A 134 17.74 -7.36 -7.85
N MET A 135 16.92 -7.49 -6.81
CA MET A 135 17.39 -7.93 -5.50
C MET A 135 17.61 -9.45 -5.46
N HIS A 136 18.66 -9.85 -4.73
CA HIS A 136 18.96 -11.24 -4.45
C HIS A 136 18.09 -11.78 -3.30
N GLU A 137 17.90 -13.11 -3.26
CA GLU A 137 17.25 -13.76 -2.12
C GLU A 137 18.08 -13.57 -0.81
N PRO A 138 17.46 -13.53 0.37
CA PRO A 138 16.01 -13.63 0.62
C PRO A 138 15.26 -12.27 0.52
N CYS A 139 15.93 -11.19 0.15
CA CYS A 139 15.33 -9.85 0.17
C CYS A 139 14.22 -9.70 -0.85
N ARG A 140 14.38 -10.26 -2.04
CA ARG A 140 13.35 -10.22 -3.08
C ARG A 140 12.06 -10.89 -2.60
N SER A 141 12.14 -12.14 -2.14
CA SER A 141 10.98 -12.88 -1.62
C SER A 141 10.36 -12.20 -0.40
N LEU A 142 11.18 -11.63 0.49
CA LEU A 142 10.69 -10.92 1.67
C LEU A 142 9.89 -9.67 1.30
N LEU A 143 10.39 -8.85 0.37
CA LEU A 143 9.70 -7.63 -0.05
C LEU A 143 8.42 -7.94 -0.83
N LEU A 144 8.44 -8.95 -1.71
CA LEU A 144 7.25 -9.43 -2.40
C LEU A 144 6.19 -9.92 -1.43
N LEU A 145 6.59 -10.72 -0.44
CA LEU A 145 5.67 -11.25 0.57
C LEU A 145 5.09 -10.14 1.44
N MET A 146 5.87 -9.12 1.81
CA MET A 146 5.37 -7.94 2.52
C MET A 146 4.34 -7.14 1.71
N ALA A 147 4.54 -7.05 0.40
CA ALA A 147 3.61 -6.35 -0.49
C ALA A 147 2.30 -7.11 -0.68
N THR A 148 2.37 -8.45 -0.81
CA THR A 148 1.22 -9.31 -1.09
C THR A 148 0.45 -9.78 0.15
N ALA A 149 1.09 -9.76 1.33
CA ALA A 149 0.47 -10.18 2.60
C ALA A 149 0.72 -9.15 3.73
N PRO A 150 0.25 -7.92 3.57
CA PRO A 150 0.56 -6.83 4.51
C PRO A 150 -0.02 -7.04 5.92
N ASP A 151 -1.10 -7.81 6.03
CA ASP A 151 -1.77 -8.11 7.31
C ASP A 151 -1.22 -9.39 7.99
N ALA A 152 -0.26 -10.08 7.34
CA ALA A 152 0.32 -11.28 7.91
C ALA A 152 1.25 -10.95 9.09
N GLY A 153 1.08 -11.66 10.19
CA GLY A 153 1.95 -11.52 11.36
C GLY A 153 3.38 -11.99 11.07
N VAL A 154 4.34 -11.46 11.86
CA VAL A 154 5.78 -11.77 11.72
C VAL A 154 6.05 -13.28 11.66
N HIS A 155 5.37 -14.08 12.50
CA HIS A 155 5.51 -15.54 12.51
C HIS A 155 5.10 -16.19 11.20
N GLN A 156 3.99 -15.73 10.59
CA GLN A 156 3.51 -16.24 9.31
C GLN A 156 4.46 -15.86 8.17
N LEU A 157 4.94 -14.61 8.15
CA LEU A 157 5.88 -14.12 7.14
C LEU A 157 7.22 -14.86 7.24
N ALA A 158 7.75 -15.03 8.45
CA ALA A 158 8.98 -15.76 8.70
C ALA A 158 8.85 -17.23 8.28
N GLY A 159 7.73 -17.90 8.62
CA GLY A 159 7.46 -19.27 8.25
C GLY A 159 7.40 -19.48 6.73
N ARG A 160 6.75 -18.57 5.99
CA ARG A 160 6.71 -18.61 4.51
C ARG A 160 8.07 -18.42 3.86
N LEU A 161 8.98 -17.70 4.53
CA LEU A 161 10.35 -17.46 4.07
C LEU A 161 11.34 -18.51 4.58
N GLY A 162 10.88 -19.53 5.33
CA GLY A 162 11.75 -20.57 5.90
C GLY A 162 12.77 -20.03 6.91
N MET A 163 12.49 -18.89 7.57
CA MET A 163 13.42 -18.28 8.51
C MET A 163 12.88 -18.21 9.93
N PRO A 164 13.73 -18.22 10.97
CA PRO A 164 13.32 -17.99 12.34
C PRO A 164 12.66 -16.63 12.53
N SER A 165 11.58 -16.54 13.30
CA SER A 165 10.82 -15.30 13.53
C SER A 165 11.68 -14.15 14.08
N GLY A 166 12.68 -14.47 14.93
CA GLY A 166 13.63 -13.49 15.46
C GLY A 166 14.57 -12.90 14.39
N SER A 167 14.81 -13.62 13.29
CA SER A 167 15.65 -13.15 12.19
C SER A 167 14.91 -12.26 11.20
N TYR A 168 13.56 -12.29 11.21
CA TYR A 168 12.75 -11.53 10.26
C TYR A 168 12.98 -10.01 10.36
N GLY A 169 12.90 -9.45 11.57
CA GLY A 169 13.07 -8.01 11.79
C GLY A 169 14.42 -7.45 11.28
N PRO A 170 15.55 -8.01 11.73
CA PRO A 170 16.87 -7.61 11.25
C PRO A 170 17.05 -7.79 9.73
N THR A 171 16.54 -8.89 9.16
CA THR A 171 16.61 -9.16 7.73
C THR A 171 15.76 -8.16 6.94
N ARG A 172 14.53 -7.88 7.39
CA ARG A 172 13.68 -6.85 6.81
C ARG A 172 14.37 -5.48 6.77
N GLY A 173 14.98 -5.07 7.88
CA GLY A 173 15.72 -3.81 7.96
C GLY A 173 16.83 -3.72 6.92
N ARG A 174 17.65 -4.76 6.80
CA ARG A 174 18.73 -4.83 5.80
C ARG A 174 18.21 -4.77 4.37
N CYS A 175 17.14 -5.51 4.07
CA CYS A 175 16.54 -5.53 2.73
C CYS A 175 15.94 -4.17 2.34
N LEU A 176 15.25 -3.50 3.26
CA LEU A 176 14.71 -2.16 3.02
C LEU A 176 15.84 -1.11 2.83
N ASN A 177 16.90 -1.20 3.59
CA ASN A 177 18.06 -0.30 3.40
C ASN A 177 18.71 -0.52 2.05
N ARG A 178 18.89 -1.79 1.63
CA ARG A 178 19.44 -2.11 0.32
C ARG A 178 18.55 -1.59 -0.81
N LEU A 179 17.23 -1.78 -0.71
CA LEU A 179 16.27 -1.23 -1.68
C LEU A 179 16.38 0.30 -1.77
N ARG A 180 16.46 0.99 -0.62
CA ARG A 180 16.63 2.45 -0.58
C ARG A 180 17.89 2.88 -1.31
N THR A 181 19.03 2.23 -1.04
CA THR A 181 20.30 2.53 -1.72
C THR A 181 20.22 2.32 -3.24
N MET A 182 19.52 1.27 -3.69
CA MET A 182 19.34 1.02 -5.13
C MET A 182 18.48 2.11 -5.80
N LEU A 183 17.42 2.57 -5.14
CA LEU A 183 16.53 3.62 -5.67
C LEU A 183 17.26 4.97 -5.72
N THR A 184 18.01 5.34 -4.69
CA THR A 184 18.80 6.60 -4.68
C THR A 184 19.93 6.58 -5.71
N ALA A 185 20.57 5.43 -5.95
CA ALA A 185 21.59 5.29 -6.99
C ALA A 185 21.00 5.43 -8.41
N GLN A 186 19.74 5.03 -8.63
CA GLN A 186 19.03 5.23 -9.90
C GLN A 186 18.62 6.68 -10.14
N GLU A 187 18.42 7.47 -9.07
CA GLU A 187 18.12 8.91 -9.17
C GLU A 187 19.36 9.75 -9.50
N ALA A 188 20.55 9.23 -9.18
CA ALA A 188 21.83 9.91 -9.43
C ALA A 188 22.42 9.65 -10.83
N GLN A 189 21.77 8.81 -11.64
CA GLN A 189 22.17 8.58 -13.04
C GLN A 189 21.36 9.51 -13.96
N PRO A 190 22.01 10.50 -14.63
CA PRO A 190 21.36 11.45 -15.52
C PRO A 190 20.80 10.79 -16.76
#